data_857a1185ad021e8ca239b7161ea90a64
#
_entry.id   857a1185ad021e8ca239b7161ea90a64
#
_cell.length_a   1.000
_cell.length_b   1.000
_cell.length_c   1.000
_cell.angle_alpha   90.00
_cell.angle_beta   90.00
_cell.angle_gamma   90.00
#
_symmetry.space_group_name_H-M   'P 1'
#
loop_
_entity.id
_entity.type
_entity.pdbx_description
1 polymer ?
#
loop_
_entity_poly.entity_id
_entity_poly.type
_entity_poly.pdbx_seq_one_letter_code
_entity_poly.pdbx_strand_id
1 'polypeptide(L)'
;MPATYFADGHYRKYGSLQNKETFDFPDGVGKIPIYNVAHEESETLGTYIGEVLGKGCDYCDFKIALGDEYVDAIKMIGKLGLDNPNKIEVKGVKVAPRDVVNAVLPDPSQLGHLAKGQCAIGTVTKGVKDGKDASWYMWTSLDHKKCYDEWKNSATAWSVGVPASIAAILFAQGKIGMKGVFPPEMMDPDPFIKMLPKFGMNFKERKL
;
A
#
# COMPACT_ATOMS: atom_id res chain seq x y z
N MET A 1 -7.99 2.05 12.32
CA MET A 1 -6.79 1.81 13.18
C MET A 1 -5.84 2.97 13.01
N PRO A 2 -5.07 3.38 14.04
CA PRO A 2 -4.02 4.38 13.88
C PRO A 2 -2.99 3.91 12.85
N ALA A 3 -2.48 4.84 12.05
CA ALA A 3 -1.37 4.59 11.13
C ALA A 3 -0.04 4.78 11.86
N THR A 4 0.87 3.83 11.71
CA THR A 4 2.24 3.95 12.22
C THR A 4 3.11 4.68 11.20
N TYR A 5 4.06 5.47 11.66
CA TYR A 5 5.12 6.06 10.86
C TYR A 5 6.42 6.07 11.66
N PHE A 6 7.55 6.11 10.97
CA PHE A 6 8.85 6.22 11.58
C PHE A 6 9.38 7.64 11.44
N ALA A 7 9.85 8.23 12.54
CA ALA A 7 10.47 9.56 12.53
C ALA A 7 11.48 9.70 13.68
N ASP A 8 12.62 10.32 13.41
CA ASP A 8 13.68 10.61 14.37
C ASP A 8 14.14 9.35 15.15
N GLY A 9 14.26 8.22 14.48
CA GLY A 9 14.68 6.95 15.10
C GLY A 9 13.58 6.22 15.90
N HIS A 10 12.33 6.67 15.87
CA HIS A 10 11.24 6.12 16.67
C HIS A 10 9.95 5.92 15.88
N TYR A 11 9.20 4.88 16.24
CA TYR A 11 7.85 4.68 15.75
C TYR A 11 6.85 5.60 16.47
N ARG A 12 6.02 6.25 15.70
CA ARG A 12 4.95 7.15 16.16
C ARG A 12 3.63 6.75 15.51
N LYS A 13 2.51 7.29 16.01
CA LYS A 13 1.18 6.99 15.48
C LYS A 13 0.42 8.25 15.10
N TYR A 14 -0.19 8.22 13.94
CA TYR A 14 -1.23 9.17 13.53
C TYR A 14 -2.61 8.58 13.79
N GLY A 15 -3.62 9.45 13.91
CA GLY A 15 -5.00 9.02 13.71
C GLY A 15 -5.20 8.50 12.27
N SER A 16 -6.10 7.55 12.08
CA SER A 16 -6.43 7.03 10.76
C SER A 16 -6.95 8.14 9.83
N LEU A 17 -6.55 8.11 8.57
CA LEU A 17 -6.97 9.06 7.53
C LEU A 17 -6.69 10.53 7.89
N GLN A 18 -5.56 10.76 8.57
CA GLN A 18 -5.01 12.10 8.83
C GLN A 18 -3.90 12.44 7.83
N ASN A 19 -3.30 13.64 8.00
CA ASN A 19 -2.20 14.15 7.18
C ASN A 19 -2.50 14.09 5.68
N LYS A 20 -3.66 14.66 5.33
CA LYS A 20 -4.04 14.86 3.93
C LYS A 20 -2.98 15.71 3.22
N GLU A 21 -2.51 15.23 2.10
CA GLU A 21 -1.72 15.99 1.14
C GLU A 21 -2.17 15.68 -0.28
N THR A 22 -1.77 16.47 -1.26
CA THR A 22 -2.05 16.20 -2.68
C THR A 22 -0.77 15.70 -3.33
N PHE A 23 -0.84 14.53 -3.96
CA PHE A 23 0.26 13.96 -4.72
C PHE A 23 -0.05 13.94 -6.21
N ASP A 24 0.94 14.29 -7.03
CA ASP A 24 0.84 14.27 -8.49
C ASP A 24 1.37 12.95 -9.03
N PHE A 25 0.46 12.00 -9.18
CA PHE A 25 0.77 10.67 -9.69
C PHE A 25 1.00 10.70 -11.21
N PRO A 26 1.93 9.89 -11.70
CA PRO A 26 2.20 9.79 -13.13
C PRO A 26 1.15 8.98 -13.89
N ASP A 27 1.39 8.83 -15.20
CA ASP A 27 0.69 7.91 -16.10
C ASP A 27 -0.84 8.12 -16.17
N GLY A 28 -1.29 9.37 -16.04
CA GLY A 28 -2.71 9.73 -16.19
C GLY A 28 -3.54 9.61 -14.91
N VAL A 29 -2.95 9.22 -13.78
CA VAL A 29 -3.62 9.24 -12.47
C VAL A 29 -3.85 10.69 -12.03
N GLY A 30 -2.83 11.56 -12.13
CA GLY A 30 -2.92 12.99 -11.84
C GLY A 30 -2.90 13.33 -10.35
N LYS A 31 -3.37 14.54 -10.02
CA LYS A 31 -3.35 15.08 -8.66
C LYS A 31 -4.50 14.54 -7.83
N ILE A 32 -4.19 13.74 -6.82
CA ILE A 32 -5.17 13.11 -5.95
C ILE A 32 -4.78 13.34 -4.47
N PRO A 33 -5.77 13.59 -3.58
CA PRO A 33 -5.50 13.60 -2.15
C PRO A 33 -5.09 12.22 -1.66
N ILE A 34 -4.04 12.20 -0.84
CA ILE A 34 -3.54 11.00 -0.17
C ILE A 34 -3.58 11.18 1.33
N TYR A 35 -3.78 10.07 2.05
CA TYR A 35 -3.97 10.02 3.49
C TYR A 35 -3.12 8.93 4.11
N ASN A 36 -2.65 9.15 5.34
CA ASN A 36 -1.99 8.10 6.11
C ASN A 36 -2.97 6.98 6.45
N VAL A 37 -2.52 5.76 6.22
CA VAL A 37 -3.22 4.54 6.62
C VAL A 37 -2.23 3.60 7.31
N ALA A 38 -2.75 2.68 8.13
CA ALA A 38 -1.94 1.64 8.73
C ALA A 38 -1.48 0.67 7.65
N HIS A 39 -0.17 0.52 7.49
CA HIS A 39 0.45 -0.37 6.52
C HIS A 39 1.84 -0.81 6.99
N GLU A 40 2.22 -2.03 6.65
CA GLU A 40 3.40 -2.70 7.21
C GLU A 40 4.71 -2.04 6.79
N GLU A 41 4.81 -1.47 5.59
CA GLU A 41 6.04 -0.85 5.10
C GLU A 41 6.50 0.31 5.99
N SER A 42 5.59 1.07 6.58
CA SER A 42 5.96 2.11 7.52
C SER A 42 6.52 1.57 8.84
N GLU A 43 6.26 0.30 9.15
CA GLU A 43 6.77 -0.39 10.34
C GLU A 43 8.09 -1.12 10.07
N THR A 44 8.33 -1.57 8.85
CA THR A 44 9.52 -2.36 8.50
C THR A 44 10.65 -1.52 7.91
N LEU A 45 10.37 -0.62 6.99
CA LEU A 45 11.38 0.19 6.30
C LEU A 45 12.22 1.03 7.26
N GLY A 46 11.60 1.68 8.25
CA GLY A 46 12.31 2.52 9.23
C GLY A 46 13.42 1.77 9.97
N THR A 47 13.16 0.52 10.34
CA THR A 47 14.12 -0.35 11.03
C THR A 47 15.14 -0.93 10.05
N TYR A 48 14.67 -1.57 8.99
CA TYR A 48 15.54 -2.41 8.16
C TYR A 48 16.45 -1.62 7.21
N ILE A 49 16.10 -0.41 6.80
CA ILE A 49 17.02 0.48 6.07
C ILE A 49 18.27 0.77 6.90
N GLY A 50 18.11 1.04 8.20
CA GLY A 50 19.23 1.27 9.12
C GLY A 50 20.03 0.00 9.39
N GLU A 51 19.36 -1.07 9.80
CA GLU A 51 19.98 -2.31 10.24
C GLU A 51 20.61 -3.12 9.10
N VAL A 52 19.88 -3.27 7.98
CA VAL A 52 20.31 -4.15 6.87
C VAL A 52 21.22 -3.45 5.88
N LEU A 53 20.92 -2.19 5.54
CA LEU A 53 21.67 -1.45 4.55
C LEU A 53 22.76 -0.56 5.15
N GLY A 54 22.85 -0.48 6.49
CA GLY A 54 23.79 0.38 7.20
C GLY A 54 23.60 1.87 6.90
N LYS A 55 22.37 2.27 6.50
CA LYS A 55 21.98 3.65 6.16
C LYS A 55 20.93 4.12 7.15
N GLY A 56 20.98 5.39 7.53
CA GLY A 56 19.94 5.96 8.38
C GLY A 56 18.61 6.06 7.66
N CYS A 57 17.53 6.06 8.45
CA CYS A 57 16.19 6.44 8.00
C CYS A 57 15.65 7.46 8.99
N ASP A 58 15.43 8.70 8.54
CA ASP A 58 14.91 9.76 9.40
C ASP A 58 13.38 9.77 9.41
N TYR A 59 12.77 9.39 8.29
CA TYR A 59 11.32 9.40 8.13
C TYR A 59 10.84 8.33 7.14
N CYS A 60 9.79 7.62 7.52
CA CYS A 60 9.07 6.70 6.64
C CYS A 60 7.60 6.66 7.00
N ASP A 61 6.72 6.84 6.03
CA ASP A 61 5.27 6.67 6.18
C ASP A 61 4.65 6.00 4.94
N PHE A 62 3.41 5.60 5.08
CA PHE A 62 2.61 5.06 3.99
C PHE A 62 1.33 5.88 3.81
N LYS A 63 1.00 6.20 2.56
CA LYS A 63 -0.22 6.94 2.21
C LYS A 63 -0.92 6.29 1.04
N ILE A 64 -2.25 6.37 1.05
CA ILE A 64 -3.08 5.88 -0.04
C ILE A 64 -3.94 7.01 -0.61
N ALA A 65 -4.11 6.99 -1.93
CA ALA A 65 -5.01 7.89 -2.62
C ALA A 65 -6.47 7.45 -2.38
N LEU A 66 -7.21 8.29 -1.69
CA LEU A 66 -8.64 8.13 -1.41
C LEU A 66 -9.35 9.41 -1.78
N GLY A 67 -10.52 9.31 -2.37
CA GLY A 67 -11.37 10.48 -2.60
C GLY A 67 -11.86 11.06 -1.28
N ASP A 68 -11.98 12.39 -1.20
CA ASP A 68 -12.46 13.08 0.00
C ASP A 68 -13.84 12.58 0.44
N GLU A 69 -14.73 12.38 -0.50
CA GLU A 69 -16.09 11.85 -0.25
C GLU A 69 -16.04 10.47 0.42
N TYR A 70 -15.16 9.57 -0.05
CA TYR A 70 -14.98 8.26 0.57
C TYR A 70 -14.42 8.38 2.00
N VAL A 71 -13.44 9.24 2.19
CA VAL A 71 -12.85 9.49 3.53
C VAL A 71 -13.88 10.05 4.50
N ASP A 72 -14.73 10.97 4.06
CA ASP A 72 -15.79 11.56 4.89
C ASP A 72 -16.85 10.52 5.24
N ALA A 73 -17.22 9.65 4.30
CA ALA A 73 -18.15 8.54 4.56
C ALA A 73 -17.59 7.56 5.60
N ILE A 74 -16.33 7.15 5.49
CA ILE A 74 -15.68 6.25 6.47
C ILE A 74 -15.58 6.93 7.85
N LYS A 75 -15.23 8.20 7.91
CA LYS A 75 -15.22 8.96 9.17
C LYS A 75 -16.62 9.06 9.81
N MET A 76 -17.66 9.18 8.98
CA MET A 76 -19.03 9.20 9.48
C MET A 76 -19.45 7.85 10.05
N ILE A 77 -19.12 6.74 9.38
CA ILE A 77 -19.33 5.38 9.88
C ILE A 77 -18.69 5.21 11.27
N GLY A 78 -17.44 5.67 11.43
CA GLY A 78 -16.75 5.64 12.72
C GLY A 78 -17.42 6.50 13.79
N LYS A 79 -17.82 7.75 13.45
CA LYS A 79 -18.53 8.64 14.39
C LYS A 79 -19.86 8.09 14.88
N LEU A 80 -20.54 7.32 14.04
CA LEU A 80 -21.80 6.64 14.39
C LEU A 80 -21.59 5.34 15.16
N GLY A 81 -20.35 4.89 15.38
CA GLY A 81 -20.02 3.62 16.02
C GLY A 81 -20.34 2.39 15.16
N LEU A 82 -20.58 2.56 13.87
CA LEU A 82 -20.91 1.48 12.94
C LEU A 82 -19.71 0.61 12.58
N ASP A 83 -18.48 1.05 12.86
CA ASP A 83 -17.25 0.29 12.74
C ASP A 83 -16.92 -0.58 13.97
N ASN A 84 -17.75 -0.52 15.02
CA ASN A 84 -17.54 -1.26 16.26
C ASN A 84 -17.64 -2.79 16.03
N PRO A 85 -16.58 -3.56 16.34
CA PRO A 85 -16.59 -5.02 16.24
C PRO A 85 -17.27 -5.72 17.42
N ASN A 86 -17.51 -5.01 18.52
CA ASN A 86 -18.12 -5.58 19.72
C ASN A 86 -19.61 -5.74 19.51
N LYS A 87 -20.14 -6.90 19.92
CA LYS A 87 -21.57 -7.19 19.84
C LYS A 87 -22.37 -6.32 20.80
N ILE A 88 -23.44 -5.70 20.31
CA ILE A 88 -24.46 -4.99 21.05
C ILE A 88 -25.78 -5.74 20.93
N GLU A 89 -26.68 -5.57 21.89
CA GLU A 89 -28.01 -6.17 21.82
C GLU A 89 -28.98 -5.24 21.09
N VAL A 90 -29.62 -5.78 20.04
CA VAL A 90 -30.64 -5.09 19.25
C VAL A 90 -31.87 -5.98 19.19
N LYS A 91 -32.95 -5.58 19.84
CA LYS A 91 -34.23 -6.36 19.86
C LYS A 91 -34.03 -7.82 20.23
N GLY A 92 -33.20 -8.10 21.25
CA GLY A 92 -32.94 -9.48 21.72
C GLY A 92 -31.90 -10.26 20.90
N VAL A 93 -31.31 -9.67 19.85
CA VAL A 93 -30.27 -10.30 19.05
C VAL A 93 -28.93 -9.60 19.28
N LYS A 94 -27.87 -10.38 19.52
CA LYS A 94 -26.49 -9.86 19.65
C LYS A 94 -25.83 -9.74 18.28
N VAL A 95 -25.54 -8.53 17.85
CA VAL A 95 -24.97 -8.22 16.54
C VAL A 95 -23.83 -7.19 16.66
N ALA A 96 -22.76 -7.36 15.92
CA ALA A 96 -21.73 -6.34 15.83
C ALA A 96 -22.11 -5.30 14.73
N PRO A 97 -22.12 -4.00 15.03
CA PRO A 97 -22.44 -2.97 14.02
C PRO A 97 -21.63 -3.11 12.75
N ARG A 98 -20.31 -3.37 12.85
CA ARG A 98 -19.43 -3.58 11.71
C ARG A 98 -19.85 -4.74 10.82
N ASP A 99 -20.36 -5.84 11.40
CA ASP A 99 -20.81 -7.00 10.62
C ASP A 99 -22.04 -6.66 9.78
N VAL A 100 -22.93 -5.80 10.28
CA VAL A 100 -24.06 -5.29 9.51
C VAL A 100 -23.61 -4.42 8.35
N VAL A 101 -22.69 -3.49 8.58
CA VAL A 101 -22.13 -2.66 7.51
C VAL A 101 -21.50 -3.53 6.43
N ASN A 102 -20.67 -4.51 6.82
CA ASN A 102 -20.03 -5.41 5.87
C ASN A 102 -21.03 -6.26 5.07
N ALA A 103 -22.13 -6.66 5.69
CA ALA A 103 -23.16 -7.48 5.03
C ALA A 103 -23.98 -6.73 3.97
N VAL A 104 -24.07 -5.38 4.07
CA VAL A 104 -24.79 -4.56 3.08
C VAL A 104 -23.89 -3.97 2.01
N LEU A 105 -22.56 -4.01 2.20
CA LEU A 105 -21.62 -3.58 1.17
C LEU A 105 -21.57 -4.61 0.02
N PRO A 106 -21.39 -4.15 -1.23
CA PRO A 106 -21.22 -5.06 -2.35
C PRO A 106 -19.92 -5.87 -2.18
N ASP A 107 -19.95 -7.14 -2.60
CA ASP A 107 -18.79 -8.02 -2.57
C ASP A 107 -17.67 -7.48 -3.49
N PRO A 108 -16.49 -7.11 -2.96
CA PRO A 108 -15.40 -6.58 -3.77
C PRO A 108 -14.93 -7.53 -4.88
N SER A 109 -15.08 -8.85 -4.69
CA SER A 109 -14.69 -9.84 -5.71
C SER A 109 -15.52 -9.72 -6.99
N GLN A 110 -16.72 -9.17 -6.90
CA GLN A 110 -17.64 -8.96 -8.03
C GLN A 110 -17.46 -7.60 -8.70
N LEU A 111 -16.65 -6.69 -8.15
CA LEU A 111 -16.53 -5.32 -8.63
C LEU A 111 -15.38 -5.08 -9.62
N GLY A 112 -14.52 -6.08 -9.83
CA GLY A 112 -13.31 -5.93 -10.65
C GLY A 112 -13.57 -5.40 -12.07
N HIS A 113 -14.67 -5.81 -12.70
CA HIS A 113 -15.09 -5.37 -14.03
C HIS A 113 -15.55 -3.91 -14.10
N LEU A 114 -15.90 -3.32 -12.96
CA LEU A 114 -16.35 -1.93 -12.86
C LEU A 114 -15.19 -0.95 -12.63
N ALA A 115 -14.03 -1.46 -12.20
CA ALA A 115 -12.87 -0.63 -11.93
C ALA A 115 -12.32 -0.02 -13.23
N LYS A 116 -12.08 1.30 -13.21
CA LYS A 116 -11.60 2.09 -14.35
C LYS A 116 -10.43 2.98 -13.95
N GLY A 117 -9.67 3.40 -14.94
CA GLY A 117 -8.51 4.27 -14.75
C GLY A 117 -7.24 3.52 -14.41
N GLN A 118 -6.27 4.24 -13.85
CA GLN A 118 -4.94 3.73 -13.55
C GLN A 118 -4.77 3.50 -12.05
N CYS A 119 -4.06 2.43 -11.69
CA CYS A 119 -3.51 2.21 -10.37
C CYS A 119 -2.00 2.48 -10.43
N ALA A 120 -1.48 3.37 -9.59
CA ALA A 120 -0.04 3.63 -9.48
C ALA A 120 0.42 3.34 -8.05
N ILE A 121 1.50 2.58 -7.94
CA ILE A 121 2.15 2.26 -6.66
C ILE A 121 3.61 2.68 -6.78
N GLY A 122 4.09 3.43 -5.82
CA GLY A 122 5.46 3.91 -5.88
C GLY A 122 6.00 4.44 -4.56
N THR A 123 7.29 4.71 -4.56
CA THR A 123 8.04 5.19 -3.41
C THR A 123 8.76 6.48 -3.76
N VAL A 124 8.60 7.50 -2.94
CA VAL A 124 9.43 8.70 -2.96
C VAL A 124 10.55 8.51 -1.95
N THR A 125 11.79 8.51 -2.42
CA THR A 125 12.97 8.43 -1.58
C THR A 125 13.74 9.74 -1.64
N LYS A 126 14.04 10.32 -0.49
CA LYS A 126 14.87 11.53 -0.35
C LYS A 126 16.04 11.23 0.57
N GLY A 127 17.20 11.74 0.26
CA GLY A 127 18.39 11.50 1.08
C GLY A 127 19.62 12.11 0.45
N VAL A 128 20.79 11.63 0.89
CA VAL A 128 22.09 12.07 0.37
C VAL A 128 22.76 10.92 -0.39
N LYS A 129 23.19 11.17 -1.62
CA LYS A 129 23.95 10.24 -2.45
C LYS A 129 25.22 10.95 -2.94
N ASP A 130 26.38 10.35 -2.66
CA ASP A 130 27.68 10.91 -3.04
C ASP A 130 27.90 12.36 -2.56
N GLY A 131 27.47 12.63 -1.30
CA GLY A 131 27.56 13.93 -0.64
C GLY A 131 26.61 15.02 -1.20
N LYS A 132 25.63 14.66 -2.01
CA LYS A 132 24.65 15.59 -2.60
C LYS A 132 23.23 15.14 -2.32
N ASP A 133 22.34 16.11 -2.13
CA ASP A 133 20.92 15.82 -2.02
C ASP A 133 20.41 15.08 -3.26
N ALA A 134 19.66 14.03 -3.02
CA ALA A 134 19.07 13.20 -4.04
C ALA A 134 17.61 12.90 -3.69
N SER A 135 16.73 13.03 -4.68
CA SER A 135 15.31 12.70 -4.53
C SER A 135 14.85 11.93 -5.76
N TRP A 136 14.21 10.81 -5.53
CA TRP A 136 13.73 9.90 -6.57
C TRP A 136 12.29 9.48 -6.30
N TYR A 137 11.53 9.36 -7.37
CA TYR A 137 10.25 8.68 -7.36
C TYR A 137 10.34 7.44 -8.26
N MET A 138 10.05 6.29 -7.68
CA MET A 138 10.05 4.99 -8.35
C MET A 138 8.65 4.42 -8.28
N TRP A 139 8.12 3.92 -9.42
CA TRP A 139 6.75 3.44 -9.44
C TRP A 139 6.50 2.37 -10.51
N THR A 140 5.39 1.69 -10.36
CA THR A 140 4.72 0.92 -11.41
C THR A 140 3.28 1.41 -11.55
N SER A 141 2.71 1.27 -12.74
CA SER A 141 1.31 1.63 -13.01
C SER A 141 0.63 0.60 -13.89
N LEU A 142 -0.64 0.37 -13.63
CA LEU A 142 -1.49 -0.61 -14.31
C LEU A 142 -2.85 -0.01 -14.62
N ASP A 143 -3.38 -0.30 -15.82
CA ASP A 143 -4.75 0.05 -16.19
C ASP A 143 -5.73 -1.01 -15.70
N HIS A 144 -6.77 -0.58 -14.98
CA HIS A 144 -7.77 -1.49 -14.41
C HIS A 144 -8.49 -2.32 -15.46
N LYS A 145 -8.88 -1.67 -16.58
CA LYS A 145 -9.61 -2.36 -17.65
C LYS A 145 -8.73 -3.40 -18.34
N LYS A 146 -7.48 -3.06 -18.66
CA LYS A 146 -6.54 -4.00 -19.27
C LYS A 146 -6.29 -5.20 -18.36
N CYS A 147 -6.05 -4.96 -17.06
CA CYS A 147 -5.88 -6.04 -16.11
C CYS A 147 -7.10 -6.95 -16.05
N TYR A 148 -8.30 -6.38 -16.06
CA TYR A 148 -9.51 -7.19 -16.03
C TYR A 148 -9.73 -7.97 -17.34
N ASP A 149 -9.49 -7.34 -18.48
CA ASP A 149 -9.66 -7.99 -19.79
C ASP A 149 -8.69 -9.20 -19.93
N GLU A 150 -7.45 -9.05 -19.49
CA GLU A 150 -6.39 -10.04 -19.65
C GLU A 150 -6.41 -11.09 -18.52
N TRP A 151 -6.52 -10.68 -17.27
CA TRP A 151 -6.30 -11.53 -16.09
C TRP A 151 -7.53 -11.70 -15.19
N LYS A 152 -8.66 -11.10 -15.56
CA LYS A 152 -9.93 -11.13 -14.79
C LYS A 152 -9.79 -10.60 -13.36
N ASN A 153 -8.81 -9.71 -13.14
CA ASN A 153 -8.54 -9.05 -11.86
C ASN A 153 -8.44 -7.53 -12.06
N SER A 154 -8.79 -6.76 -11.03
CA SER A 154 -8.49 -5.34 -11.02
C SER A 154 -6.98 -5.09 -10.98
N ALA A 155 -6.53 -3.90 -11.44
CA ALA A 155 -5.11 -3.52 -11.33
C ALA A 155 -4.61 -3.57 -9.88
N THR A 156 -5.44 -3.18 -8.91
CA THR A 156 -5.12 -3.26 -7.48
C THR A 156 -4.88 -4.71 -7.03
N ALA A 157 -5.80 -5.63 -7.34
CA ALA A 157 -5.64 -7.04 -6.96
C ALA A 157 -4.42 -7.67 -7.64
N TRP A 158 -4.18 -7.35 -8.91
CA TRP A 158 -3.03 -7.83 -9.67
C TRP A 158 -1.72 -7.32 -9.08
N SER A 159 -1.64 -6.03 -8.75
CA SER A 159 -0.43 -5.41 -8.19
C SER A 159 -0.08 -5.90 -6.77
N VAL A 160 -1.03 -6.50 -6.06
CA VAL A 160 -0.78 -7.16 -4.77
C VAL A 160 -0.38 -8.63 -4.96
N GLY A 161 -1.09 -9.36 -5.82
CA GLY A 161 -0.85 -10.79 -6.01
C GLY A 161 0.46 -11.12 -6.74
N VAL A 162 0.83 -10.30 -7.73
CA VAL A 162 2.06 -10.53 -8.53
C VAL A 162 3.33 -10.47 -7.69
N PRO A 163 3.57 -9.45 -6.84
CA PRO A 163 4.74 -9.42 -5.96
C PRO A 163 4.89 -10.67 -5.08
N ALA A 164 3.81 -11.09 -4.44
CA ALA A 164 3.81 -12.30 -3.62
C ALA A 164 4.15 -13.56 -4.45
N SER A 165 3.60 -13.66 -5.67
CA SER A 165 3.87 -14.76 -6.59
C SER A 165 5.33 -14.78 -7.07
N ILE A 166 5.90 -13.60 -7.38
CA ILE A 166 7.32 -13.48 -7.74
C ILE A 166 8.20 -13.92 -6.58
N ALA A 167 7.92 -13.50 -5.36
CA ALA A 167 8.67 -13.91 -4.17
C ALA A 167 8.63 -15.44 -4.00
N ALA A 168 7.46 -16.07 -4.15
CA ALA A 168 7.31 -17.52 -4.08
C ALA A 168 8.11 -18.24 -5.17
N ILE A 169 8.12 -17.73 -6.40
CA ILE A 169 8.91 -18.29 -7.52
C ILE A 169 10.41 -18.18 -7.24
N LEU A 170 10.88 -17.01 -6.76
CA LEU A 170 12.29 -16.80 -6.45
C LEU A 170 12.74 -17.68 -5.28
N PHE A 171 11.89 -17.87 -4.29
CA PHE A 171 12.13 -18.81 -3.19
C PHE A 171 12.27 -20.25 -3.70
N ALA A 172 11.32 -20.70 -4.51
CA ALA A 172 11.36 -22.05 -5.10
C ALA A 172 12.59 -22.28 -6.00
N GLN A 173 13.12 -21.22 -6.61
CA GLN A 173 14.35 -21.26 -7.41
C GLN A 173 15.64 -21.17 -6.57
N GLY A 174 15.55 -21.08 -5.24
CA GLY A 174 16.70 -20.92 -4.35
C GLY A 174 17.41 -19.58 -4.49
N LYS A 175 16.75 -18.57 -5.07
CA LYS A 175 17.30 -17.20 -5.22
C LYS A 175 17.11 -16.33 -3.98
N ILE A 176 16.29 -16.76 -3.04
CA ILE A 176 16.16 -16.16 -1.72
C ILE A 176 16.89 -17.09 -0.74
N GLY A 177 18.11 -16.71 -0.37
CA GLY A 177 18.97 -17.53 0.48
C GLY A 177 18.68 -17.42 1.98
N MET A 178 17.74 -16.59 2.39
CA MET A 178 17.39 -16.34 3.78
C MET A 178 16.48 -17.43 4.33
N LYS A 179 16.61 -17.71 5.65
CA LYS A 179 15.75 -18.65 6.37
C LYS A 179 15.04 -17.92 7.50
N GLY A 180 13.80 -18.32 7.77
CA GLY A 180 12.97 -17.75 8.83
C GLY A 180 11.92 -16.80 8.28
N VAL A 181 11.40 -15.93 9.16
CA VAL A 181 10.41 -14.89 8.82
C VAL A 181 11.13 -13.56 8.75
N PHE A 182 11.04 -12.89 7.62
CA PHE A 182 11.69 -11.62 7.38
C PHE A 182 10.86 -10.78 6.39
N PRO A 183 10.94 -9.45 6.43
CA PRO A 183 10.23 -8.60 5.50
C PRO A 183 10.97 -8.51 4.14
N PRO A 184 10.26 -8.17 3.06
CA PRO A 184 10.81 -8.06 1.71
C PRO A 184 12.01 -7.11 1.60
N GLU A 185 12.09 -6.08 2.41
CA GLU A 185 13.15 -5.07 2.43
C GLU A 185 14.54 -5.66 2.75
N MET A 186 14.58 -6.86 3.30
CA MET A 186 15.82 -7.58 3.57
C MET A 186 16.33 -8.38 2.35
N MET A 187 15.53 -8.51 1.31
CA MET A 187 15.91 -9.30 0.12
C MET A 187 16.67 -8.44 -0.88
N ASP A 188 17.51 -9.10 -1.70
CA ASP A 188 18.06 -8.48 -2.91
C ASP A 188 16.89 -8.14 -3.86
N PRO A 189 16.65 -6.85 -4.21
CA PRO A 189 15.56 -6.45 -5.07
C PRO A 189 15.77 -6.80 -6.55
N ASP A 190 17.01 -6.99 -6.99
CA ASP A 190 17.36 -7.14 -8.41
C ASP A 190 16.65 -8.30 -9.11
N PRO A 191 16.63 -9.53 -8.56
CA PRO A 191 15.91 -10.64 -9.18
C PRO A 191 14.42 -10.40 -9.26
N PHE A 192 13.86 -9.71 -8.26
CA PHE A 192 12.46 -9.37 -8.19
C PHE A 192 12.08 -8.34 -9.26
N ILE A 193 12.79 -7.22 -9.34
CA ILE A 193 12.54 -6.16 -10.31
C ILE A 193 12.64 -6.68 -11.75
N LYS A 194 13.59 -7.58 -12.04
CA LYS A 194 13.75 -8.21 -13.36
C LYS A 194 12.57 -9.11 -13.77
N MET A 195 11.77 -9.56 -12.80
CA MET A 195 10.59 -10.38 -13.10
C MET A 195 9.31 -9.57 -13.32
N LEU A 196 9.17 -8.39 -12.73
CA LEU A 196 7.97 -7.56 -12.80
C LEU A 196 7.43 -7.35 -14.24
N PRO A 197 8.27 -7.06 -15.26
CA PRO A 197 7.78 -6.86 -16.63
C PRO A 197 7.09 -8.08 -17.24
N LYS A 198 7.43 -9.30 -16.81
CA LYS A 198 6.79 -10.54 -17.29
C LYS A 198 5.31 -10.65 -16.90
N PHE A 199 4.91 -9.85 -15.90
CA PHE A 199 3.54 -9.77 -15.39
C PHE A 199 2.91 -8.40 -15.69
N GLY A 200 3.42 -7.67 -16.68
CA GLY A 200 2.90 -6.36 -17.08
C GLY A 200 3.21 -5.21 -16.12
N MET A 201 4.00 -5.45 -15.08
CA MET A 201 4.40 -4.43 -14.09
C MET A 201 5.76 -3.83 -14.48
N ASN A 202 5.72 -2.76 -15.27
CA ASN A 202 6.95 -2.07 -15.66
C ASN A 202 7.38 -1.09 -14.57
N PHE A 203 8.59 -1.31 -14.08
CA PHE A 203 9.22 -0.40 -13.12
C PHE A 203 9.72 0.85 -13.83
N LYS A 204 9.40 2.01 -13.29
CA LYS A 204 9.76 3.33 -13.79
C LYS A 204 10.39 4.14 -12.67
N GLU A 205 11.24 5.09 -13.04
CA GLU A 205 11.85 6.01 -12.09
C GLU A 205 12.03 7.40 -12.69
N ARG A 206 12.01 8.42 -11.83
CA ARG A 206 12.41 9.78 -12.17
C ARG A 206 13.10 10.45 -10.99
N LYS A 207 14.06 11.31 -11.29
CA LYS A 207 14.63 12.23 -10.30
C LYS A 207 13.63 13.36 -10.04
N LEU A 208 13.45 13.73 -8.76
CA LEU A 208 12.60 14.85 -8.33
C LEU A 208 13.41 16.11 -8.09
#